data_4167bf9bccfb933676c4c0d6b389c4c1
#
_entry.id   4167bf9bccfb933676c4c0d6b389c4c1
#
_cell.length_a   1.000
_cell.length_b   1.000
_cell.length_c   1.000
_cell.angle_alpha   90.00
_cell.angle_beta   90.00
_cell.angle_gamma   90.00
#
_symmetry.space_group_name_H-M   'P 1'
#
loop_
_entity.id
_entity.type
_entity.pdbx_description
1 polymer ?
#
loop_
_entity_poly.entity_id
_entity_poly.type
_entity_poly.pdbx_seq_one_letter_code
_entity_poly.pdbx_strand_id
1 'polypeptide(L)'
;GLVIHRAILHDLTGVPQLLDWLSDGEAAIVRMEKLMTRELELQTAIDRISAFVESDLGGQIIRLTESRLMLLPPGCRGVRGLDAEAFSVDSSDLR
;
A
#
# COMPACT_ATOMS: atom_id res chain seq x y z
N GLY A 1 -11.19 -5.42 -14.94
CA GLY A 1 -10.69 -5.86 -13.66
C GLY A 1 -9.71 -4.87 -13.07
N LEU A 2 -9.31 -5.10 -11.83
CA LEU A 2 -8.38 -4.23 -11.14
C LEU A 2 -6.95 -4.53 -11.58
N VAL A 3 -6.21 -3.47 -11.91
CA VAL A 3 -4.79 -3.56 -12.19
C VAL A 3 -4.05 -3.30 -10.89
N ILE A 4 -3.11 -4.17 -10.55
CA ILE A 4 -2.27 -4.00 -9.36
C ILE A 4 -0.83 -3.95 -9.79
N HIS A 5 -0.21 -2.80 -9.59
CA HIS A 5 1.20 -2.59 -9.89
C HIS A 5 2.04 -3.07 -8.73
N ARG A 6 3.22 -3.61 -9.02
CA ARG A 6 4.22 -3.91 -8.00
C ARG A 6 5.37 -2.96 -8.20
N ALA A 7 5.74 -2.25 -7.17
CA ALA A 7 6.73 -1.19 -7.28
C ALA A 7 7.71 -1.23 -6.12
N ILE A 8 8.89 -0.72 -6.39
CA ILE A 8 9.90 -0.47 -5.35
C ILE A 8 10.13 1.02 -5.35
N LEU A 9 9.92 1.64 -4.19
CA LEU A 9 10.14 3.08 -4.06
C LEU A 9 11.55 3.30 -3.53
N HIS A 10 12.43 3.76 -4.40
CA HIS A 10 13.83 3.99 -4.03
C HIS A 10 14.05 5.34 -3.38
N ASP A 11 13.27 6.34 -3.80
CA ASP A 11 13.38 7.71 -3.30
C ASP A 11 12.09 8.46 -3.65
N LEU A 12 12.06 9.75 -3.34
CA LEU A 12 10.85 10.56 -3.54
C LEU A 12 10.46 10.72 -5.01
N THR A 13 11.38 10.51 -5.93
CA THR A 13 11.07 10.72 -7.35
C THR A 13 10.09 9.68 -7.90
N GLY A 14 9.92 8.57 -7.20
CA GLY A 14 8.95 7.56 -7.60
C GLY A 14 7.54 7.82 -7.13
N VAL A 15 7.33 8.76 -6.21
CA VAL A 15 6.01 9.00 -5.64
C VAL A 15 4.99 9.43 -6.70
N PRO A 16 5.31 10.38 -7.60
CA PRO A 16 4.32 10.79 -8.61
C PRO A 16 3.75 9.64 -9.43
N GLN A 17 4.56 8.66 -9.78
CA GLN A 17 4.07 7.53 -10.55
C GLN A 17 3.05 6.71 -9.76
N LEU A 18 3.27 6.53 -8.47
CA LEU A 18 2.31 5.84 -7.63
C LEU A 18 0.98 6.57 -7.61
N LEU A 19 1.03 7.88 -7.48
CA LEU A 19 -0.19 8.70 -7.43
C LEU A 19 -0.92 8.67 -8.76
N ASP A 20 -0.19 8.65 -9.87
CA ASP A 20 -0.81 8.53 -11.18
C ASP A 20 -1.58 7.23 -11.33
N TRP A 21 -0.99 6.12 -10.91
CA TRP A 21 -1.70 4.84 -10.96
C TRP A 21 -2.99 4.88 -10.17
N LEU A 22 -2.92 5.42 -8.95
CA LEU A 22 -4.10 5.50 -8.09
C LEU A 22 -5.15 6.41 -8.69
N SER A 23 -4.74 7.52 -9.32
CA SER A 23 -5.67 8.42 -10.00
C SER A 23 -6.38 7.72 -11.15
N ASP A 24 -5.71 6.77 -11.79
CA ASP A 24 -6.28 6.02 -12.90
C ASP A 24 -7.17 4.88 -12.43
N GLY A 25 -7.37 4.74 -11.12
CA GLY A 25 -8.20 3.67 -10.59
C GLY A 25 -7.46 2.36 -10.42
N GLU A 26 -6.13 2.39 -10.41
CA GLU A 26 -5.31 1.20 -10.28
C GLU A 26 -4.68 1.14 -8.90
N ALA A 27 -4.36 -0.06 -8.46
CA ALA A 27 -3.77 -0.29 -7.15
C ALA A 27 -2.26 -0.50 -7.27
N ALA A 28 -1.56 -0.43 -6.14
CA ALA A 28 -0.13 -0.69 -6.12
C ALA A 28 0.27 -1.36 -4.82
N ILE A 29 1.21 -2.30 -4.92
CA ILE A 29 1.93 -2.83 -3.78
C ILE A 29 3.33 -2.25 -3.85
N VAL A 30 3.73 -1.52 -2.81
CA VAL A 30 4.94 -0.71 -2.81
C VAL A 30 5.89 -1.22 -1.73
N ARG A 31 7.09 -1.57 -2.15
CA ARG A 31 8.16 -1.93 -1.24
C ARG A 31 9.02 -0.70 -0.97
N MET A 32 9.36 -0.49 0.29
CA MET A 32 10.06 0.73 0.71
C MET A 32 11.34 0.45 1.48
N GLU A 33 11.92 -0.74 1.32
CA GLU A 33 13.13 -1.08 2.06
C GLU A 33 14.24 -0.05 1.84
N LYS A 34 14.34 0.47 0.62
CA LYS A 34 15.39 1.44 0.30
C LYS A 34 15.25 2.74 1.07
N LEU A 35 14.03 3.08 1.48
CA LEU A 35 13.79 4.31 2.23
C LEU A 35 13.87 4.12 3.74
N MET A 36 13.89 2.88 4.20
CA MET A 36 13.83 2.63 5.65
C MET A 36 15.01 3.21 6.41
N THR A 37 16.14 3.42 5.75
CA THR A 37 17.31 4.03 6.37
C THR A 37 17.37 5.54 6.22
N ARG A 38 16.37 6.14 5.57
CA ARG A 38 16.32 7.59 5.33
C ARG A 38 15.02 8.12 5.91
N GLU A 39 15.05 8.37 7.22
CA GLU A 39 13.83 8.66 7.96
C GLU A 39 13.03 9.83 7.45
N LEU A 40 13.70 10.95 7.15
CA LEU A 40 12.99 12.14 6.69
C LEU A 40 12.35 11.92 5.33
N GLU A 41 13.07 11.25 4.45
CA GLU A 41 12.57 10.98 3.12
C GLU A 41 11.41 9.98 3.17
N LEU A 42 11.54 8.97 4.02
CA LEU A 42 10.48 8.00 4.23
C LEU A 42 9.21 8.69 4.74
N GLN A 43 9.35 9.56 5.73
CA GLN A 43 8.21 10.27 6.29
C GLN A 43 7.55 11.18 5.24
N THR A 44 8.36 11.86 4.44
CA THR A 44 7.83 12.72 3.38
C THR A 44 7.06 11.89 2.35
N ALA A 45 7.59 10.73 1.98
CA ALA A 45 6.92 9.86 1.03
C ALA A 45 5.57 9.38 1.59
N ILE A 46 5.57 8.93 2.84
CA ILE A 46 4.35 8.45 3.47
C ILE A 46 3.32 9.57 3.58
N ASP A 47 3.76 10.76 3.97
CA ASP A 47 2.85 11.90 4.11
C ASP A 47 2.20 12.26 2.77
N ARG A 48 2.99 12.29 1.69
CA ARG A 48 2.46 12.60 0.37
C ARG A 48 1.49 11.54 -0.11
N ILE A 49 1.85 10.27 0.07
CA ILE A 49 1.00 9.17 -0.36
C ILE A 49 -0.31 9.19 0.43
N SER A 50 -0.23 9.38 1.74
CA SER A 50 -1.43 9.42 2.58
C SER A 50 -2.34 10.57 2.22
N ALA A 51 -1.77 11.75 2.04
CA ALA A 51 -2.57 12.93 1.70
C ALA A 51 -3.31 12.74 0.38
N PHE A 52 -2.65 12.16 -0.60
CA PHE A 52 -3.27 11.98 -1.90
C PHE A 52 -4.25 10.81 -1.90
N VAL A 53 -3.79 9.64 -1.46
CA VAL A 53 -4.59 8.41 -1.58
C VAL A 53 -5.81 8.47 -0.66
N GLU A 54 -5.61 8.86 0.59
CA GLU A 54 -6.71 8.83 1.56
C GLU A 54 -7.53 10.11 1.55
N SER A 55 -6.87 11.27 1.61
CA SER A 55 -7.61 12.53 1.74
C SER A 55 -8.15 13.03 0.41
N ASP A 56 -7.33 13.03 -0.64
CA ASP A 56 -7.76 13.59 -1.92
C ASP A 56 -8.60 12.62 -2.73
N LEU A 57 -8.17 11.36 -2.83
CA LEU A 57 -8.87 10.37 -3.64
C LEU A 57 -9.96 9.62 -2.89
N GLY A 58 -9.81 9.46 -1.58
CA GLY A 58 -10.73 8.62 -0.83
C GLY A 58 -10.45 7.13 -0.98
N GLY A 59 -9.21 6.79 -1.30
CA GLY A 59 -8.78 5.41 -1.33
C GLY A 59 -8.34 4.91 0.04
N GLN A 60 -7.53 3.87 0.04
CA GLN A 60 -7.12 3.24 1.30
C GLN A 60 -5.65 2.83 1.21
N ILE A 61 -4.94 2.93 2.33
CA ILE A 61 -3.58 2.45 2.46
C ILE A 61 -3.58 1.33 3.49
N ILE A 62 -3.03 0.18 3.12
CA ILE A 62 -2.93 -0.95 4.02
C ILE A 62 -1.45 -1.28 4.21
N ARG A 63 -1.03 -1.37 5.46
CA ARG A 63 0.34 -1.77 5.76
C ARG A 63 0.40 -3.29 5.76
N LEU A 64 1.13 -3.85 4.80
CA LEU A 64 1.28 -5.30 4.69
C LEU A 64 2.41 -5.80 5.58
N THR A 65 3.54 -5.10 5.56
CA THR A 65 4.68 -5.38 6.44
C THR A 65 5.27 -4.03 6.84
N GLU A 66 6.34 -4.04 7.63
CA GLU A 66 7.00 -2.80 8.02
C GLU A 66 7.48 -1.99 6.83
N SER A 67 7.84 -2.67 5.74
CA SER A 67 8.40 -2.01 4.56
C SER A 67 7.55 -2.14 3.32
N ARG A 68 6.30 -2.61 3.44
CA ARG A 68 5.46 -2.85 2.27
C ARG A 68 4.06 -2.34 2.51
N LEU A 69 3.59 -1.52 1.59
CA LEU A 69 2.24 -0.95 1.64
C LEU A 69 1.43 -1.42 0.45
N MET A 70 0.12 -1.50 0.64
CA MET A 70 -0.82 -1.67 -0.44
C MET A 70 -1.66 -0.41 -0.56
N LEU A 71 -1.69 0.17 -1.76
CA LEU A 71 -2.45 1.37 -2.05
C LEU A 71 -3.64 0.97 -2.90
N LEU A 72 -4.83 1.32 -2.43
CA LEU A 72 -6.07 0.96 -3.11
C LEU A 72 -6.82 2.21 -3.55
N PRO A 73 -7.31 2.23 -4.80
CA PRO A 73 -8.12 3.36 -5.27
C PRO A 73 -9.51 3.31 -4.66
N PRO A 74 -10.29 4.40 -4.79
CA PRO A 74 -11.67 4.40 -4.34
C PRO A 74 -12.44 3.26 -4.99
N GLY A 75 -13.34 2.67 -4.24
CA GLY A 75 -14.14 1.54 -4.74
C GLY A 75 -13.54 0.20 -4.45
N CYS A 76 -12.28 0.15 -4.04
CA CYS A 76 -11.62 -1.09 -3.60
C CYS A 76 -11.36 -0.98 -2.12
N ARG A 77 -11.59 -2.06 -1.40
CA ARG A 77 -11.36 -2.08 0.04
C ARG A 77 -10.60 -3.33 0.44
N GLY A 78 -9.61 -3.12 1.30
CA GLY A 78 -9.00 -4.21 2.01
C GLY A 78 -9.56 -4.24 3.42
N VAL A 79 -9.76 -5.42 3.94
CA VAL A 79 -10.25 -5.59 5.29
C VAL A 79 -9.21 -6.37 6.07
N ARG A 80 -8.83 -5.83 7.23
CA ARG A 80 -7.87 -6.50 8.07
C ARG A 80 -8.51 -7.72 8.71
N GLY A 81 -7.92 -8.87 8.46
CA GLY A 81 -8.38 -10.08 9.10
C GLY A 81 -7.87 -10.18 10.51
N LEU A 82 -8.49 -11.03 11.28
CA LEU A 82 -7.99 -11.35 12.61
C LEU A 82 -6.82 -12.30 12.46
N ASP A 83 -5.88 -12.23 13.40
CA ASP A 83 -4.74 -13.12 13.38
C ASP A 83 -5.16 -14.57 13.31
N ALA A 84 -6.22 -14.90 14.03
CA ALA A 84 -6.71 -16.27 14.04
C ALA A 84 -7.25 -16.69 12.69
N GLU A 85 -7.73 -15.74 11.90
CA GLU A 85 -8.22 -16.05 10.55
C GLU A 85 -7.08 -16.27 9.59
N ALA A 86 -6.04 -15.53 9.80
CA ALA A 86 -4.96 -15.54 8.84
C ALA A 86 -4.38 -16.90 8.73
N PHE A 87 -4.63 -17.57 9.56
CA PHE A 87 -4.09 -18.69 9.47
C PHE A 87 -4.74 -19.77 9.66
N SER A 88 -5.60 -19.67 9.97
CA SER A 88 -6.22 -20.78 10.16
C SER A 88 -6.29 -21.60 9.17
N VAL A 89 -5.82 -21.55 8.91
CA VAL A 89 -5.90 -22.03 8.27
C VAL A 89 -5.70 -22.88 7.99
N ASP A 90 -5.61 -22.85 8.14
CA ASP A 90 -5.78 -23.37 7.87
C ASP A 90 -6.06 -24.19 7.85
N SER A 91 -5.81 -24.60 7.77
CA SER A 91 -6.07 -25.33 7.76
C SER A 91 -6.31 -26.32 8.38
N SER A 92 -5.83 -26.61 8.82
CA SER A 92 -6.08 -27.60 9.57
C SER A 92 -7.11 -27.48 10.31
N ASP A 93 -7.29 -26.60 10.60
CA ASP A 93 -8.30 -26.32 11.06
C ASP A 93 -9.17 -26.38 10.26
N LEU A 94 -8.79 -26.34 9.24
CA LEU A 94 -9.49 -26.34 8.35
C LEU A 94 -10.03 -27.45 8.19
N ARG A 95 -9.80 -28.13 8.49
CA ARG A 95 -10.20 -29.13 8.40
C ARG A 95 -11.21 -29.50 8.25
#